data_fd5c15fcadb80144be346b1deed54d1a
#
_entry.id   fd5c15fcadb80144be346b1deed54d1a
#
_cell.length_a   1.000
_cell.length_b   1.000
_cell.length_c   1.000
_cell.angle_alpha   90.00
_cell.angle_beta   90.00
_cell.angle_gamma   90.00
#
_symmetry.space_group_name_H-M   'P 1'
#
loop_
_entity.id
_entity.type
_entity.pdbx_description
1 polymer ?
#
loop_
_entity_poly.entity_id
_entity_poly.type
_entity_poly.pdbx_seq_one_letter_code
_entity_poly.pdbx_strand_id
1 'polypeptide(L)'
;ALKSGVISGGREGARENLDWLWSQVSGISDLRLSHWLAPFGLDKLSQAMEYSLPMAISDSLTRVVSPYAYGPFYRNPLEDVVARFDYGKVGAHKPPFFFVCATRVRNGKIRVFEGDEIGPDALLASACLPTIFKAVEIDDAQTGQREAFWDGGYTGNPALFPLFRDDLPEDIVVVNINPLDREDLPVTPQQIQNRINEISFNSSLLREMRAIDFVQRLIADGT
;
A
#
# COMPACT_ATOMS: atom_id res chain seq x y z
N ALA A 1 4.19 -4.02 11.55
CA ALA A 1 3.36 -4.65 12.60
C ALA A 1 3.68 -6.14 12.72
N LEU A 2 3.37 -6.98 11.71
CA LEU A 2 3.46 -8.44 11.78
C LEU A 2 4.87 -8.94 12.16
N LYS A 3 5.91 -8.59 11.39
CA LYS A 3 7.28 -9.05 11.64
C LYS A 3 7.78 -8.64 13.04
N SER A 4 7.59 -7.39 13.43
CA SER A 4 7.97 -6.90 14.75
C SER A 4 7.26 -7.67 15.87
N GLY A 5 5.97 -7.96 15.71
CA GLY A 5 5.18 -8.74 16.65
C GLY A 5 5.64 -10.19 16.76
N VAL A 6 5.91 -10.85 15.63
CA VAL A 6 6.45 -12.23 15.61
C VAL A 6 7.77 -12.32 16.37
N ILE A 7 8.68 -11.36 16.14
CA ILE A 7 10.00 -11.33 16.80
C ILE A 7 9.86 -11.08 18.31
N SER A 8 8.90 -10.24 18.73
CA SER A 8 8.74 -9.82 20.13
C SER A 8 7.93 -10.80 20.97
N GLY A 9 6.89 -11.43 20.41
CA GLY A 9 5.93 -12.23 21.16
C GLY A 9 5.31 -13.40 20.36
N GLY A 10 5.97 -13.84 19.28
CA GLY A 10 5.49 -14.91 18.44
C GLY A 10 4.12 -14.60 17.82
N ARG A 11 3.25 -15.62 17.75
CA ARG A 11 1.93 -15.49 17.12
C ARG A 11 1.03 -14.44 17.81
N GLU A 12 1.06 -14.40 19.13
CA GLU A 12 0.22 -13.46 19.89
C GLU A 12 0.71 -12.02 19.74
N GLY A 13 2.02 -11.77 19.84
CA GLY A 13 2.59 -10.45 19.58
C GLY A 13 2.33 -9.96 18.15
N ALA A 14 2.29 -10.87 17.17
CA ALA A 14 1.90 -10.51 15.80
C ALA A 14 0.45 -10.02 15.73
N ARG A 15 -0.45 -10.70 16.44
CA ARG A 15 -1.87 -10.39 16.50
C ARG A 15 -2.12 -9.05 17.17
N GLU A 16 -1.55 -8.83 18.35
CA GLU A 16 -1.63 -7.57 19.10
C GLU A 16 -1.13 -6.37 18.26
N ASN A 17 0.00 -6.54 17.57
CA ASN A 17 0.54 -5.48 16.72
C ASN A 17 -0.32 -5.18 15.49
N LEU A 18 -0.98 -6.20 14.93
CA LEU A 18 -1.93 -6.00 13.82
C LEU A 18 -3.20 -5.29 14.31
N ASP A 19 -3.77 -5.72 15.43
CA ASP A 19 -4.95 -5.09 16.02
C ASP A 19 -4.67 -3.63 16.37
N TRP A 20 -3.50 -3.35 16.93
CA TRP A 20 -3.06 -1.98 17.18
C TRP A 20 -2.95 -1.18 15.87
N LEU A 21 -2.27 -1.72 14.83
CA LEU A 21 -2.12 -1.02 13.54
C LEU A 21 -3.48 -0.66 12.94
N TRP A 22 -4.40 -1.62 12.89
CA TRP A 22 -5.72 -1.39 12.32
C TRP A 22 -6.54 -0.38 13.12
N SER A 23 -6.42 -0.39 14.44
CA SER A 23 -7.06 0.64 15.28
C SER A 23 -6.56 2.06 14.97
N GLN A 24 -5.24 2.22 14.70
CA GLN A 24 -4.68 3.52 14.32
C GLN A 24 -5.13 3.96 12.92
N VAL A 25 -5.13 3.05 11.96
CA VAL A 25 -5.54 3.34 10.57
C VAL A 25 -7.03 3.68 10.50
N SER A 26 -7.89 2.95 11.22
CA SER A 26 -9.33 3.24 11.33
C SER A 26 -9.58 4.63 11.93
N GLY A 27 -8.83 5.01 12.97
CA GLY A 27 -8.93 6.35 13.57
C GLY A 27 -8.55 7.48 12.60
N ILE A 28 -7.63 7.25 11.67
CA ILE A 28 -7.27 8.25 10.64
C ILE A 28 -8.44 8.48 9.67
N SER A 29 -9.15 7.43 9.30
CA SER A 29 -10.32 7.51 8.40
C SER A 29 -11.46 8.31 9.05
N ASP A 30 -11.70 8.11 10.33
CA ASP A 30 -12.72 8.83 11.09
C ASP A 30 -12.38 10.32 11.31
N LEU A 31 -11.10 10.65 11.51
CA LEU A 31 -10.66 12.03 11.74
C LEU A 31 -10.85 12.95 10.52
N ARG A 32 -10.84 12.44 9.30
CA ARG A 32 -11.05 13.27 8.11
C ARG A 32 -12.49 13.78 7.96
N LEU A 33 -13.47 13.05 8.48
CA LEU A 33 -14.89 13.40 8.40
C LEU A 33 -15.42 13.96 9.74
N SER A 34 -15.07 13.35 10.87
CA SER A 34 -15.65 13.67 12.17
C SER A 34 -15.22 15.03 12.70
N HIS A 35 -13.96 15.41 12.54
CA HIS A 35 -13.48 16.67 13.12
C HIS A 35 -14.05 17.91 12.44
N TRP A 36 -14.39 17.83 11.16
CA TRP A 36 -15.01 18.93 10.41
C TRP A 36 -16.53 18.97 10.56
N LEU A 37 -17.16 17.81 10.78
CA LEU A 37 -18.61 17.65 10.92
C LEU A 37 -19.09 17.59 12.37
N ALA A 38 -18.20 17.36 13.34
CA ALA A 38 -18.51 17.33 14.76
C ALA A 38 -19.28 18.57 15.27
N PRO A 39 -18.99 19.82 14.81
CA PRO A 39 -19.76 20.99 15.21
C PRO A 39 -21.23 20.99 14.75
N PHE A 40 -21.57 20.12 13.78
CA PHE A 40 -22.91 20.05 13.18
C PHE A 40 -23.76 18.88 13.70
N GLY A 41 -23.27 18.11 14.68
CA GLY A 41 -24.00 17.00 15.30
C GLY A 41 -24.33 15.84 14.37
N LEU A 42 -23.51 15.63 13.32
CA LEU A 42 -23.75 14.66 12.24
C LEU A 42 -23.12 13.29 12.47
N ASP A 43 -22.66 13.00 13.67
CA ASP A 43 -22.09 11.73 14.12
C ASP A 43 -23.03 10.52 13.98
N LYS A 44 -24.37 10.75 13.92
CA LYS A 44 -25.36 9.70 13.67
C LYS A 44 -25.73 9.51 12.18
N LEU A 45 -25.23 10.38 11.32
CA LEU A 45 -25.51 10.33 9.87
C LEU A 45 -24.47 9.53 9.08
N SER A 46 -23.38 9.10 9.70
CA SER A 46 -22.29 8.37 9.02
C SER A 46 -22.71 7.04 8.40
N GLN A 47 -23.68 6.34 9.01
CA GLN A 47 -24.22 5.08 8.45
C GLN A 47 -25.24 5.27 7.32
N ALA A 48 -25.85 6.46 7.21
CA ALA A 48 -26.84 6.77 6.16
C ALA A 48 -26.21 7.51 4.96
N MET A 49 -24.93 7.91 5.05
CA MET A 49 -24.28 8.85 4.12
C MET A 49 -23.35 8.19 3.10
N GLU A 50 -23.34 6.87 2.94
CA GLU A 50 -22.62 6.23 1.82
C GLU A 50 -23.06 6.72 0.43
N TYR A 51 -24.18 7.46 0.35
CA TYR A 51 -24.78 7.96 -0.90
C TYR A 51 -25.19 9.44 -0.87
N SER A 52 -24.62 10.29 0.00
CA SER A 52 -25.08 11.68 0.10
C SER A 52 -24.24 12.66 -0.73
N LEU A 53 -24.92 13.69 -1.28
CA LEU A 53 -24.33 14.78 -2.07
C LEU A 53 -23.06 15.43 -1.43
N PRO A 54 -22.97 15.67 -0.12
CA PRO A 54 -21.77 16.25 0.48
C PRO A 54 -20.54 15.36 0.36
N MET A 55 -20.69 14.04 0.37
CA MET A 55 -19.59 13.10 0.21
C MET A 55 -19.10 13.06 -1.23
N ALA A 56 -20.00 13.13 -2.21
CA ALA A 56 -19.67 13.25 -3.62
C ALA A 56 -18.95 14.57 -3.94
N ILE A 57 -19.31 15.68 -3.28
CA ILE A 57 -18.61 16.97 -3.42
C ILE A 57 -17.24 16.92 -2.74
N SER A 58 -17.12 16.33 -1.55
CA SER A 58 -15.84 16.16 -0.85
C SER A 58 -14.89 15.25 -1.65
N ASP A 59 -15.38 14.14 -2.18
CA ASP A 59 -14.60 13.22 -3.03
C ASP A 59 -14.21 13.88 -4.36
N SER A 60 -15.07 14.71 -4.93
CA SER A 60 -14.77 15.49 -6.13
C SER A 60 -13.73 16.58 -5.86
N LEU A 61 -13.79 17.26 -4.71
CA LEU A 61 -12.81 18.26 -4.31
C LEU A 61 -11.44 17.64 -4.01
N THR A 62 -11.37 16.48 -3.36
CA THR A 62 -10.09 15.77 -3.13
C THR A 62 -9.45 15.27 -4.42
N ARG A 63 -10.23 15.04 -5.47
CA ARG A 63 -9.72 14.69 -6.81
C ARG A 63 -9.21 15.88 -7.61
N VAL A 64 -9.71 17.07 -7.30
CA VAL A 64 -9.33 18.32 -7.98
C VAL A 64 -8.17 19.00 -7.28
N VAL A 65 -7.99 18.82 -5.98
CA VAL A 65 -6.93 19.47 -5.20
C VAL A 65 -5.76 18.51 -5.05
N SER A 66 -4.65 18.85 -5.68
CA SER A 66 -3.38 18.12 -5.52
C SER A 66 -2.92 18.15 -4.07
N PRO A 67 -2.36 17.04 -3.52
CA PRO A 67 -1.77 17.05 -2.18
C PRO A 67 -0.64 18.08 -2.03
N TYR A 68 -0.05 18.53 -3.12
CA TYR A 68 0.95 19.60 -3.12
C TYR A 68 0.38 21.00 -2.86
N ALA A 69 -0.93 21.20 -3.03
CA ALA A 69 -1.58 22.48 -2.76
C ALA A 69 -1.60 22.85 -1.26
N TYR A 70 -1.45 21.87 -0.36
CA TYR A 70 -1.34 22.11 1.09
C TYR A 70 -0.02 22.77 1.51
N GLY A 71 0.95 22.91 0.59
CA GLY A 71 2.22 23.59 0.82
C GLY A 71 2.96 23.07 2.08
N PRO A 72 3.43 23.98 2.97
CA PRO A 72 4.16 23.63 4.18
C PRO A 72 3.27 23.02 5.27
N PHE A 73 1.96 23.13 5.17
CA PHE A 73 1.01 22.56 6.14
C PHE A 73 0.67 21.10 5.86
N TYR A 74 1.22 20.52 4.80
CA TYR A 74 1.03 19.10 4.52
C TYR A 74 1.76 18.24 5.54
N ARG A 75 1.03 17.29 6.11
CA ARG A 75 1.57 16.21 6.93
C ARG A 75 0.93 14.90 6.49
N ASN A 76 1.75 13.87 6.32
CA ASN A 76 1.22 12.54 6.01
C ASN A 76 0.64 11.92 7.29
N PRO A 77 -0.66 11.58 7.33
CA PRO A 77 -1.29 11.06 8.54
C PRO A 77 -0.74 9.69 8.98
N LEU A 78 -0.02 8.99 8.12
CA LEU A 78 0.61 7.70 8.43
C LEU A 78 1.98 7.86 9.14
N GLU A 79 2.59 9.06 9.13
CA GLU A 79 3.92 9.29 9.73
C GLU A 79 3.98 8.86 11.20
N ASP A 80 3.00 9.27 12.00
CA ASP A 80 2.96 8.95 13.44
C ASP A 80 2.75 7.44 13.69
N VAL A 81 2.07 6.76 12.77
CA VAL A 81 1.83 5.31 12.87
C VAL A 81 3.09 4.55 12.53
N VAL A 82 3.72 4.87 11.40
CA VAL A 82 4.94 4.16 10.97
C VAL A 82 6.13 4.46 11.88
N ALA A 83 6.23 5.66 12.46
CA ALA A 83 7.31 6.03 13.37
C ALA A 83 7.35 5.18 14.66
N ARG A 84 6.26 4.50 15.01
CA ARG A 84 6.19 3.67 16.23
C ARG A 84 6.75 2.26 16.07
N PHE A 85 7.07 1.83 14.85
CA PHE A 85 7.64 0.50 14.65
C PHE A 85 9.12 0.46 15.03
N ASP A 86 9.55 -0.67 15.60
CA ASP A 86 10.94 -0.96 15.90
C ASP A 86 11.66 -1.44 14.63
N TYR A 87 12.25 -0.51 13.91
CA TYR A 87 12.94 -0.81 12.63
C TYR A 87 14.21 -1.62 12.82
N GLY A 88 14.85 -1.57 14.00
CA GLY A 88 15.96 -2.45 14.32
C GLY A 88 15.57 -3.93 14.29
N LYS A 89 14.33 -4.24 14.68
CA LYS A 89 13.77 -5.59 14.55
C LYS A 89 13.27 -5.89 13.15
N VAL A 90 12.62 -4.90 12.49
CA VAL A 90 12.05 -5.08 11.14
C VAL A 90 13.14 -5.25 10.09
N GLY A 91 14.21 -4.45 10.14
CA GLY A 91 15.36 -4.49 9.23
C GLY A 91 16.29 -5.69 9.44
N ALA A 92 16.19 -6.39 10.58
CA ALA A 92 17.09 -7.51 10.85
C ALA A 92 17.05 -8.57 9.74
N HIS A 93 18.26 -8.98 9.29
CA HIS A 93 18.45 -10.06 8.30
C HIS A 93 18.15 -11.45 8.88
N LYS A 94 17.06 -11.57 9.64
CA LYS A 94 16.57 -12.81 10.25
C LYS A 94 15.13 -13.08 9.84
N PRO A 95 14.74 -14.34 9.69
CA PRO A 95 13.35 -14.69 9.43
C PRO A 95 12.39 -14.16 10.51
N PRO A 96 11.14 -13.83 10.12
CA PRO A 96 10.64 -13.81 8.76
C PRO A 96 11.24 -12.66 7.95
N PHE A 97 11.69 -12.93 6.72
CA PHE A 97 12.14 -11.88 5.81
C PHE A 97 10.96 -10.98 5.39
N PHE A 98 11.27 -9.72 5.10
CA PHE A 98 10.26 -8.74 4.75
C PHE A 98 10.74 -7.89 3.58
N PHE A 99 9.89 -7.74 2.58
CA PHE A 99 10.14 -6.96 1.39
C PHE A 99 9.05 -5.91 1.24
N VAL A 100 9.41 -4.71 0.89
CA VAL A 100 8.50 -3.57 0.70
C VAL A 100 8.70 -3.02 -0.69
N CYS A 101 7.61 -2.89 -1.46
CA CYS A 101 7.67 -2.38 -2.82
C CYS A 101 7.21 -0.92 -2.87
N ALA A 102 7.87 -0.12 -3.70
CA ALA A 102 7.41 1.20 -4.10
C ALA A 102 7.65 1.41 -5.60
N THR A 103 6.95 2.36 -6.19
CA THR A 103 7.07 2.72 -7.61
C THR A 103 7.86 4.00 -7.75
N ARG A 104 8.98 4.01 -8.47
CA ARG A 104 9.71 5.24 -8.80
C ARG A 104 8.87 6.12 -9.71
N VAL A 105 8.60 7.35 -9.29
CA VAL A 105 7.72 8.27 -10.02
C VAL A 105 8.26 8.59 -11.40
N ARG A 106 9.58 8.81 -11.50
CA ARG A 106 10.22 9.30 -12.73
C ARG A 106 10.24 8.32 -13.90
N ASN A 107 10.24 7.02 -13.62
CA ASN A 107 10.40 6.01 -14.66
C ASN A 107 9.43 4.83 -14.57
N GLY A 108 8.54 4.81 -13.56
CA GLY A 108 7.57 3.75 -13.32
C GLY A 108 8.17 2.39 -12.96
N LYS A 109 9.46 2.33 -12.61
CA LYS A 109 10.08 1.08 -12.22
C LYS A 109 9.82 0.74 -10.76
N ILE A 110 9.67 -0.56 -10.50
CA ILE A 110 9.56 -1.06 -9.13
C ILE A 110 10.87 -0.88 -8.37
N ARG A 111 10.76 -0.53 -7.11
CA ARG A 111 11.82 -0.57 -6.12
C ARG A 111 11.40 -1.49 -4.98
N VAL A 112 12.22 -2.49 -4.68
CA VAL A 112 12.02 -3.37 -3.52
C VAL A 112 13.04 -2.98 -2.46
N PHE A 113 12.55 -2.62 -1.28
CA PHE A 113 13.35 -2.37 -0.09
C PHE A 113 13.40 -3.64 0.75
N GLU A 114 14.59 -3.99 1.25
CA GLU A 114 14.80 -5.14 2.12
C GLU A 114 15.83 -4.84 3.22
N GLY A 115 15.83 -5.65 4.27
CA GLY A 115 16.80 -5.53 5.36
C GLY A 115 16.82 -4.13 5.98
N ASP A 116 18.01 -3.53 6.07
CA ASP A 116 18.23 -2.23 6.71
C ASP A 116 17.70 -1.04 5.90
N GLU A 117 17.30 -1.25 4.64
CA GLU A 117 16.64 -0.23 3.83
C GLU A 117 15.19 0.01 4.27
N ILE A 118 14.60 -0.90 5.06
CA ILE A 118 13.22 -0.78 5.53
C ILE A 118 13.17 0.16 6.72
N GLY A 119 12.78 1.40 6.44
CA GLY A 119 12.53 2.46 7.42
C GLY A 119 11.12 3.04 7.27
N PRO A 120 10.81 4.11 8.04
CA PRO A 120 9.54 4.82 7.94
C PRO A 120 9.25 5.26 6.50
N ASP A 121 10.25 5.82 5.81
CA ASP A 121 10.10 6.35 4.46
C ASP A 121 9.77 5.26 3.44
N ALA A 122 10.36 4.06 3.55
CA ALA A 122 10.04 2.93 2.70
C ALA A 122 8.58 2.49 2.85
N LEU A 123 8.06 2.47 4.08
CA LEU A 123 6.65 2.13 4.35
C LEU A 123 5.71 3.23 3.86
N LEU A 124 6.06 4.50 4.08
CA LEU A 124 5.28 5.64 3.58
C LEU A 124 5.26 5.67 2.05
N ALA A 125 6.39 5.38 1.40
CA ALA A 125 6.49 5.26 -0.06
C ALA A 125 5.60 4.14 -0.60
N SER A 126 5.63 2.97 0.04
CA SER A 126 4.82 1.81 -0.34
C SER A 126 3.32 2.04 -0.22
N ALA A 127 2.88 2.93 0.66
CA ALA A 127 1.48 3.29 0.90
C ALA A 127 1.09 4.65 0.29
N CYS A 128 1.95 5.23 -0.55
CA CYS A 128 1.78 6.58 -1.09
C CYS A 128 0.88 6.60 -2.33
N LEU A 129 -0.43 6.66 -2.13
CA LEU A 129 -1.39 6.90 -3.21
C LEU A 129 -1.27 8.34 -3.72
N PRO A 130 -0.93 8.57 -5.01
CA PRO A 130 -0.56 9.89 -5.53
C PRO A 130 -1.68 10.92 -5.51
N THR A 131 -2.93 10.48 -5.46
CA THR A 131 -4.11 11.36 -5.36
C THR A 131 -4.37 11.87 -3.94
N ILE A 132 -3.76 11.22 -2.93
CA ILE A 132 -4.00 11.50 -1.51
C ILE A 132 -2.74 12.04 -0.83
N PHE A 133 -1.57 11.51 -1.20
CA PHE A 133 -0.29 11.81 -0.56
C PHE A 133 0.70 12.44 -1.52
N LYS A 134 1.56 13.32 -0.99
CA LYS A 134 2.77 13.75 -1.72
C LYS A 134 3.69 12.57 -1.91
N ALA A 135 4.39 12.52 -3.04
CA ALA A 135 5.43 11.52 -3.26
C ALA A 135 6.45 11.55 -2.11
N VAL A 136 6.88 10.37 -1.70
CA VAL A 136 7.92 10.22 -0.65
C VAL A 136 9.27 10.25 -1.35
N GLU A 137 10.14 11.16 -0.91
CA GLU A 137 11.49 11.28 -1.45
C GLU A 137 12.49 10.57 -0.55
N ILE A 138 13.24 9.63 -1.13
CA ILE A 138 14.24 8.79 -0.44
C ILE A 138 15.58 8.91 -1.16
N ASP A 139 16.69 8.99 -0.41
CA ASP A 139 18.04 8.84 -0.97
C ASP A 139 18.25 7.35 -1.29
N ASP A 140 18.05 7.01 -2.57
CA ASP A 140 18.00 5.62 -3.01
C ASP A 140 19.41 5.04 -3.23
N ALA A 141 19.78 4.07 -2.40
CA ALA A 141 21.08 3.41 -2.48
C ALA A 141 21.36 2.73 -3.84
N GLN A 142 20.31 2.31 -4.58
CA GLN A 142 20.47 1.69 -5.89
C GLN A 142 20.88 2.69 -6.98
N THR A 143 20.41 3.94 -6.90
CA THR A 143 20.70 4.97 -7.90
C THR A 143 21.75 5.97 -7.42
N GLY A 144 22.00 6.02 -6.12
CA GLY A 144 22.84 7.04 -5.49
C GLY A 144 22.24 8.46 -5.56
N GLN A 145 20.93 8.57 -5.85
CA GLN A 145 20.23 9.83 -6.04
C GLN A 145 18.98 9.90 -5.14
N ARG A 146 18.51 11.12 -4.91
CA ARG A 146 17.21 11.36 -4.28
C ARG A 146 16.10 11.09 -5.26
N GLU A 147 15.32 10.05 -5.00
CA GLU A 147 14.23 9.58 -5.84
C GLU A 147 12.88 9.77 -5.17
N ALA A 148 11.85 10.06 -5.98
CA ALA A 148 10.48 10.16 -5.52
C ALA A 148 9.72 8.86 -5.76
N PHE A 149 8.91 8.45 -4.80
CA PHE A 149 8.20 7.17 -4.81
C PHE A 149 6.70 7.34 -4.57
N TRP A 150 5.94 6.51 -5.25
CA TRP A 150 4.51 6.25 -5.05
C TRP A 150 4.28 4.81 -4.61
N ASP A 151 3.03 4.49 -4.31
CA ASP A 151 2.55 3.19 -3.89
C ASP A 151 3.11 2.05 -4.76
N GLY A 152 3.59 1.00 -4.10
CA GLY A 152 4.13 -0.18 -4.75
C GLY A 152 3.11 -0.94 -5.57
N GLY A 153 1.83 -0.82 -5.24
CA GLY A 153 0.75 -1.48 -5.94
C GLY A 153 0.63 -1.16 -7.43
N TYR A 154 1.20 -0.04 -7.89
CA TYR A 154 1.23 0.30 -9.32
C TYR A 154 2.17 -0.60 -10.14
N THR A 155 3.22 -1.15 -9.53
CA THR A 155 4.24 -1.93 -10.24
C THR A 155 4.51 -3.31 -9.67
N GLY A 156 4.12 -3.57 -8.42
CA GLY A 156 4.33 -4.84 -7.73
C GLY A 156 3.27 -5.12 -6.67
N ASN A 157 2.14 -5.67 -7.04
CA ASN A 157 1.01 -5.97 -6.14
C ASN A 157 0.55 -7.45 -6.26
N PRO A 158 1.24 -8.35 -5.58
CA PRO A 158 2.58 -8.23 -5.00
C PRO A 158 3.70 -8.36 -6.04
N ALA A 159 4.92 -7.94 -5.68
CA ALA A 159 6.11 -8.35 -6.40
C ALA A 159 6.50 -9.76 -5.92
N LEU A 160 6.46 -10.75 -6.80
CA LEU A 160 6.78 -12.14 -6.43
C LEU A 160 8.26 -12.47 -6.59
N PHE A 161 8.95 -11.83 -7.54
CA PHE A 161 10.34 -12.14 -7.87
C PHE A 161 11.33 -12.08 -6.69
N PRO A 162 11.16 -11.24 -5.63
CA PRO A 162 12.06 -11.28 -4.48
C PRO A 162 11.92 -12.56 -3.65
N LEU A 163 10.83 -13.30 -3.86
CA LEU A 163 10.55 -14.56 -3.16
C LEU A 163 11.11 -15.79 -3.89
N PHE A 164 11.61 -15.64 -5.13
CA PHE A 164 12.23 -16.73 -5.89
C PHE A 164 13.71 -16.90 -5.49
N ARG A 165 13.93 -17.31 -4.25
CA ARG A 165 15.25 -17.49 -3.65
C ARG A 165 15.30 -18.86 -2.98
N ASP A 166 16.45 -19.54 -3.10
CA ASP A 166 16.67 -20.89 -2.55
C ASP A 166 16.61 -20.94 -1.01
N ASP A 167 16.80 -19.79 -0.35
CA ASP A 167 16.75 -19.67 1.10
C ASP A 167 15.35 -19.36 1.64
N LEU A 168 14.33 -19.29 0.78
CA LEU A 168 12.94 -19.05 1.12
C LEU A 168 12.09 -20.32 0.89
N PRO A 169 10.89 -20.40 1.52
CA PRO A 169 9.95 -21.49 1.26
C PRO A 169 9.55 -21.58 -0.22
N GLU A 170 9.37 -22.78 -0.72
CA GLU A 170 8.95 -23.04 -2.09
C GLU A 170 7.49 -22.66 -2.36
N ASP A 171 6.65 -22.74 -1.32
CA ASP A 171 5.24 -22.39 -1.41
C ASP A 171 5.03 -20.88 -1.21
N ILE A 172 4.33 -20.25 -2.15
CA ILE A 172 3.96 -18.83 -2.09
C ILE A 172 2.44 -18.70 -1.99
N VAL A 173 1.98 -18.07 -0.92
CA VAL A 173 0.56 -17.73 -0.73
C VAL A 173 0.36 -16.26 -1.07
N VAL A 174 -0.47 -15.99 -2.08
CA VAL A 174 -0.83 -14.62 -2.50
C VAL A 174 -2.16 -14.24 -1.86
N VAL A 175 -2.16 -13.18 -1.05
CA VAL A 175 -3.38 -12.57 -0.52
C VAL A 175 -3.74 -11.38 -1.38
N ASN A 176 -4.72 -11.57 -2.28
CA ASN A 176 -5.20 -10.53 -3.17
C ASN A 176 -6.47 -9.89 -2.62
N ILE A 177 -6.44 -8.57 -2.42
CA ILE A 177 -7.57 -7.81 -1.86
C ILE A 177 -8.49 -7.29 -2.97
N ASN A 178 -7.92 -6.90 -4.11
CA ASN A 178 -8.68 -6.36 -5.22
C ASN A 178 -9.30 -7.48 -6.05
N PRO A 179 -10.61 -7.46 -6.33
CA PRO A 179 -11.25 -8.49 -7.12
C PRO A 179 -10.68 -8.53 -8.55
N LEU A 180 -10.34 -9.74 -9.02
CA LEU A 180 -9.89 -9.97 -10.39
C LEU A 180 -11.06 -9.86 -11.37
N ASP A 181 -12.20 -10.44 -10.99
CA ASP A 181 -13.43 -10.42 -11.77
C ASP A 181 -14.54 -9.59 -11.10
N ARG A 182 -15.41 -9.03 -11.91
CA ARG A 182 -16.64 -8.34 -11.53
C ARG A 182 -17.75 -8.82 -12.43
N GLU A 183 -18.88 -9.24 -11.85
CA GLU A 183 -20.05 -9.67 -12.59
C GLU A 183 -20.71 -8.49 -13.32
N ASP A 184 -20.83 -7.36 -12.62
CA ASP A 184 -21.49 -6.18 -13.14
C ASP A 184 -20.51 -5.21 -13.81
N LEU A 185 -20.96 -4.57 -14.88
CA LEU A 185 -20.23 -3.48 -15.52
C LEU A 185 -20.38 -2.19 -14.69
N PRO A 186 -19.29 -1.44 -14.48
CA PRO A 186 -19.35 -0.17 -13.79
C PRO A 186 -20.05 0.87 -14.69
N VAL A 187 -21.09 1.51 -14.19
CA VAL A 187 -21.89 2.48 -14.94
C VAL A 187 -21.79 3.91 -14.38
N THR A 188 -21.49 4.06 -13.08
CA THR A 188 -21.29 5.38 -12.48
C THR A 188 -19.82 5.80 -12.57
N PRO A 189 -19.53 7.12 -12.61
CA PRO A 189 -18.14 7.61 -12.62
C PRO A 189 -17.28 7.02 -11.49
N GLN A 190 -17.84 6.87 -10.28
CA GLN A 190 -17.16 6.28 -9.14
C GLN A 190 -16.82 4.80 -9.36
N GLN A 191 -17.82 4.01 -9.83
CA GLN A 191 -17.60 2.60 -10.13
C GLN A 191 -16.56 2.41 -11.23
N ILE A 192 -16.58 3.24 -12.28
CA ILE A 192 -15.59 3.22 -13.37
C ILE A 192 -14.19 3.51 -12.82
N GLN A 193 -14.04 4.56 -12.00
CA GLN A 193 -12.75 4.90 -11.42
C GLN A 193 -12.22 3.80 -10.50
N ASN A 194 -13.09 3.23 -9.66
CA ASN A 194 -12.71 2.12 -8.79
C ASN A 194 -12.24 0.91 -9.61
N ARG A 195 -12.97 0.58 -10.70
CA ARG A 195 -12.58 -0.54 -11.57
C ARG A 195 -11.26 -0.31 -12.31
N ILE A 196 -11.01 0.90 -12.76
CA ILE A 196 -9.70 1.30 -13.35
C ILE A 196 -8.57 1.06 -12.33
N ASN A 197 -8.77 1.48 -11.08
CA ASN A 197 -7.78 1.28 -10.03
C ASN A 197 -7.56 -0.23 -9.76
N GLU A 198 -8.62 -1.02 -9.60
CA GLU A 198 -8.53 -2.47 -9.42
C GLU A 198 -7.76 -3.15 -10.54
N ILE A 199 -8.07 -2.83 -11.80
CA ILE A 199 -7.37 -3.36 -12.98
C ILE A 199 -5.88 -2.95 -12.96
N SER A 200 -5.60 -1.69 -12.64
CA SER A 200 -4.23 -1.19 -12.54
C SER A 200 -3.42 -1.97 -11.50
N PHE A 201 -3.96 -2.10 -10.28
CA PHE A 201 -3.28 -2.80 -9.19
C PHE A 201 -3.13 -4.31 -9.43
N ASN A 202 -4.09 -4.94 -10.11
CA ASN A 202 -4.01 -6.37 -10.45
C ASN A 202 -3.08 -6.67 -11.64
N SER A 203 -2.77 -5.66 -12.46
CA SER A 203 -2.03 -5.86 -13.71
C SER A 203 -0.63 -6.42 -13.50
N SER A 204 0.05 -6.08 -12.41
CA SER A 204 1.37 -6.60 -12.07
C SER A 204 1.33 -8.08 -11.73
N LEU A 205 0.39 -8.50 -10.88
CA LEU A 205 0.19 -9.92 -10.53
C LEU A 205 -0.10 -10.77 -11.78
N LEU A 206 -1.02 -10.32 -12.62
CA LEU A 206 -1.38 -11.06 -13.84
C LEU A 206 -0.21 -11.19 -14.81
N ARG A 207 0.68 -10.20 -14.88
CA ARG A 207 1.91 -10.28 -15.68
C ARG A 207 2.91 -11.27 -15.10
N GLU A 208 3.12 -11.26 -13.79
CA GLU A 208 4.01 -12.22 -13.13
C GLU A 208 3.48 -13.66 -13.27
N MET A 209 2.17 -13.88 -13.09
CA MET A 209 1.55 -15.19 -13.30
C MET A 209 1.74 -15.72 -14.72
N ARG A 210 1.59 -14.86 -15.73
CA ARG A 210 1.86 -15.25 -17.14
C ARG A 210 3.32 -15.59 -17.37
N ALA A 211 4.26 -14.85 -16.75
CA ALA A 211 5.68 -15.15 -16.86
C ALA A 211 6.02 -16.49 -16.22
N ILE A 212 5.46 -16.78 -15.04
CA ILE A 212 5.62 -18.07 -14.38
C ILE A 212 5.08 -19.22 -15.23
N ASP A 213 3.83 -19.10 -15.73
CA ASP A 213 3.24 -20.11 -16.61
C ASP A 213 4.07 -20.33 -17.89
N PHE A 214 4.58 -19.26 -18.48
CA PHE A 214 5.46 -19.37 -19.65
C PHE A 214 6.74 -20.15 -19.35
N VAL A 215 7.41 -19.85 -18.24
CA VAL A 215 8.65 -20.56 -17.84
C VAL A 215 8.34 -22.03 -17.53
N GLN A 216 7.24 -22.32 -16.83
CA GLN A 216 6.83 -23.70 -16.54
C GLN A 216 6.59 -24.51 -17.81
N ARG A 217 5.96 -23.91 -18.83
CA ARG A 217 5.79 -24.56 -20.13
C ARG A 217 7.13 -24.83 -20.83
N LEU A 218 8.06 -23.88 -20.85
CA LEU A 218 9.39 -24.09 -21.42
C LEU A 218 10.13 -25.25 -20.75
N ILE A 219 10.08 -25.33 -19.42
CA ILE A 219 10.70 -26.43 -18.67
C ILE A 219 10.04 -27.76 -19.03
N ALA A 220 8.70 -27.81 -19.14
CA ALA A 220 7.95 -29.03 -19.50
C ALA A 220 8.25 -29.50 -20.93
N ASP A 221 8.50 -28.56 -21.84
CA ASP A 221 8.83 -28.84 -23.25
C ASP A 221 10.32 -29.17 -23.46
N GLY A 222 11.14 -29.12 -22.39
CA GLY A 222 12.57 -29.50 -22.43
C GLY A 222 13.48 -28.49 -23.12
N THR A 223 13.06 -27.22 -23.16
CA THR A 223 13.85 -26.10 -23.72
C THR A 223 14.59 -25.30 -22.66
#